data_338c9e673f38fe96b6d7e184ab3585fd
#
_entry.id   338c9e673f38fe96b6d7e184ab3585fd
#
_cell.length_a   1.000
_cell.length_b   1.000
_cell.length_c   1.000
_cell.angle_alpha   90.00
_cell.angle_beta   90.00
_cell.angle_gamma   90.00
#
_symmetry.space_group_name_H-M   'P 1'
#
loop_
_entity.id
_entity.type
_entity.pdbx_description
1 polymer ?
#
loop_
_entity_poly.entity_id
_entity_poly.type
_entity_poly.pdbx_seq_one_letter_code
_entity_poly.pdbx_strand_id
1 'polypeptide(L)'
;MRKVLGVLMLISAITVEAQVNGEDRLGSWHMYFGTNRISNKFSIHSEAQLRYYEQAKNFNQLLLRAGLNYHIDANAWTTFGYGYIVTDGSFEEFPEETNSIEHRIFERFFLKNKVWEFNFEHRYTLEQRFLDFRDRTDVQHRMRYRLQMTVPLTNTFFLNFYDEIFINLQEDIFGQNRLYAALGINVTENLNLQLGYLKNHFSEAHYDRLQVAVTYNPDLRGVLKKKK
;
A
#
# COMPACT_ATOMS: atom_id res chain seq x y z
N MET A 1 23.95 39.90 -61.38
CA MET A 1 24.06 40.11 -59.93
C MET A 1 22.82 39.47 -59.28
N ARG A 2 22.96 38.26 -58.74
CA ARG A 2 21.88 37.53 -58.10
C ARG A 2 21.85 37.93 -56.62
N LYS A 3 20.73 38.50 -56.18
CA LYS A 3 20.48 38.75 -54.73
C LYS A 3 19.98 37.48 -54.12
N VAL A 4 20.75 36.89 -53.18
CA VAL A 4 20.34 35.75 -52.36
C VAL A 4 19.65 36.35 -51.16
N LEU A 5 18.34 36.15 -51.02
CA LEU A 5 17.54 36.52 -49.87
C LEU A 5 17.66 35.36 -48.85
N GLY A 6 18.45 35.60 -47.79
CA GLY A 6 18.53 34.66 -46.66
C GLY A 6 17.28 34.79 -45.80
N VAL A 7 16.45 33.76 -45.77
CA VAL A 7 15.34 33.60 -44.82
C VAL A 7 15.93 33.09 -43.52
N LEU A 8 16.04 33.97 -42.51
CA LEU A 8 16.32 33.57 -41.13
C LEU A 8 15.03 32.93 -40.56
N MET A 9 14.98 31.60 -40.47
CA MET A 9 13.97 30.90 -39.65
C MET A 9 14.35 31.07 -38.19
N LEU A 10 13.62 31.93 -37.48
CA LEU A 10 13.58 31.94 -36.02
C LEU A 10 12.85 30.67 -35.58
N ILE A 11 13.60 29.66 -35.14
CA ILE A 11 13.04 28.52 -34.39
C ILE A 11 12.85 29.04 -32.97
N SER A 12 11.62 29.46 -32.66
CA SER A 12 11.21 29.64 -31.28
C SER A 12 11.11 28.25 -30.66
N ALA A 13 12.11 27.88 -29.89
CA ALA A 13 12.03 26.73 -29.00
C ALA A 13 10.93 27.02 -27.96
N ILE A 14 9.73 26.49 -28.18
CA ILE A 14 8.71 26.42 -27.16
C ILE A 14 9.24 25.37 -26.20
N THR A 15 9.80 25.81 -25.08
CA THR A 15 10.03 24.92 -23.95
C THR A 15 8.64 24.57 -23.42
N VAL A 16 8.13 23.41 -23.81
CA VAL A 16 7.03 22.76 -23.12
C VAL A 16 7.66 22.32 -21.80
N GLU A 17 7.44 23.07 -20.73
CA GLU A 17 7.67 22.55 -19.40
C GLU A 17 6.70 21.39 -19.22
N ALA A 18 7.21 20.16 -19.32
CA ALA A 18 6.47 18.96 -18.97
C ALA A 18 6.08 19.11 -17.51
N GLN A 19 4.79 19.16 -17.24
CA GLN A 19 4.26 19.20 -15.88
C GLN A 19 4.83 17.99 -15.13
N VAL A 20 5.65 18.26 -14.13
CA VAL A 20 6.28 17.19 -13.32
C VAL A 20 5.17 16.55 -12.51
N ASN A 21 4.73 15.38 -12.92
CA ASN A 21 3.77 14.60 -12.17
C ASN A 21 4.51 13.58 -11.28
N GLY A 22 3.84 13.05 -10.25
CA GLY A 22 4.44 12.09 -9.32
C GLY A 22 4.83 10.75 -9.95
N GLU A 23 4.55 10.52 -11.25
CA GLU A 23 4.93 9.30 -12.00
C GLU A 23 6.43 9.25 -12.28
N ASP A 24 7.04 10.40 -12.55
CA ASP A 24 8.47 10.51 -12.83
C ASP A 24 9.34 10.44 -11.56
N ARG A 25 8.71 10.24 -10.42
CA ARG A 25 9.40 10.25 -9.11
C ARG A 25 9.33 8.89 -8.41
N LEU A 26 10.46 8.49 -7.86
CA LEU A 26 10.51 7.35 -6.95
C LEU A 26 9.96 7.78 -5.59
N GLY A 27 8.70 7.44 -5.30
CA GLY A 27 8.11 7.71 -4.00
C GLY A 27 8.55 6.71 -2.93
N SER A 28 8.21 6.98 -1.68
CA SER A 28 8.51 6.07 -0.58
C SER A 28 7.30 5.79 0.31
N TRP A 29 7.18 4.52 0.74
CA TRP A 29 6.16 4.04 1.66
C TRP A 29 6.82 3.46 2.90
N HIS A 30 6.53 4.04 4.05
CA HIS A 30 6.98 3.57 5.36
C HIS A 30 5.81 2.90 6.05
N MET A 31 5.94 1.60 6.35
CA MET A 31 4.81 0.77 6.74
C MET A 31 5.11 -0.02 8.00
N TYR A 32 4.12 -0.08 8.88
CA TYR A 32 4.08 -0.95 10.03
C TYR A 32 2.88 -1.88 9.94
N PHE A 33 3.09 -3.16 10.22
CA PHE A 33 2.05 -4.18 10.33
C PHE A 33 2.19 -4.95 11.64
N GLY A 34 1.10 -5.07 12.37
CA GLY A 34 1.06 -5.82 13.63
C GLY A 34 -0.06 -6.85 13.65
N THR A 35 0.25 -8.03 14.19
CA THR A 35 -0.73 -9.06 14.55
C THR A 35 -0.51 -9.46 16.00
N ASN A 36 -1.21 -8.80 16.90
CA ASN A 36 -1.03 -8.92 18.36
C ASN A 36 -1.91 -10.04 18.91
N ARG A 37 -1.35 -11.21 19.17
CA ARG A 37 -2.09 -12.38 19.62
C ARG A 37 -2.62 -12.20 21.04
N ILE A 38 -3.95 -12.18 21.23
CA ILE A 38 -4.60 -11.97 22.54
C ILE A 38 -5.25 -13.24 23.09
N SER A 39 -5.61 -14.18 22.21
CA SER A 39 -6.14 -15.50 22.61
C SER A 39 -5.78 -16.57 21.57
N ASN A 40 -6.21 -17.81 21.78
CA ASN A 40 -6.00 -18.87 20.79
C ASN A 40 -6.76 -18.61 19.47
N LYS A 41 -7.89 -17.91 19.54
CA LYS A 41 -8.74 -17.62 18.37
C LYS A 41 -8.73 -16.17 17.95
N PHE A 42 -8.20 -15.24 18.76
CA PHE A 42 -8.26 -13.82 18.46
C PHE A 42 -6.90 -13.14 18.49
N SER A 43 -6.69 -12.21 17.57
CA SER A 43 -5.58 -11.25 17.60
C SER A 43 -6.05 -9.88 17.13
N ILE A 44 -5.33 -8.82 17.51
CA ILE A 44 -5.56 -7.46 17.07
C ILE A 44 -4.66 -7.19 15.87
N HIS A 45 -5.25 -6.84 14.73
CA HIS A 45 -4.55 -6.26 13.59
C HIS A 45 -4.30 -4.77 13.85
N SER A 46 -3.08 -4.31 13.62
CA SER A 46 -2.70 -2.89 13.63
C SER A 46 -1.84 -2.58 12.41
N GLU A 47 -2.10 -1.45 11.76
CA GLU A 47 -1.39 -1.07 10.54
C GLU A 47 -1.27 0.44 10.51
N ALA A 48 -0.05 0.94 10.25
CA ALA A 48 0.23 2.34 10.01
C ALA A 48 1.10 2.46 8.76
N GLN A 49 0.73 3.36 7.86
CA GLN A 49 1.49 3.62 6.65
C GLN A 49 1.60 5.13 6.43
N LEU A 50 2.83 5.57 6.20
CA LEU A 50 3.14 6.93 5.80
C LEU A 50 3.75 6.87 4.40
N ARG A 51 3.15 7.57 3.46
CA ARG A 51 3.48 7.52 2.05
C ARG A 51 3.84 8.89 1.54
N TYR A 52 4.82 8.94 0.66
CA TYR A 52 5.32 10.15 0.04
C TYR A 52 5.40 9.98 -1.47
N TYR A 53 5.21 11.07 -2.19
CA TYR A 53 5.41 11.10 -3.65
C TYR A 53 6.88 10.99 -4.02
N GLU A 54 7.78 11.49 -3.17
CA GLU A 54 9.23 11.40 -3.28
C GLU A 54 9.83 10.64 -2.08
N GLN A 55 11.14 10.54 -1.98
CA GLN A 55 11.80 9.85 -0.86
C GLN A 55 11.70 10.68 0.43
N ALA A 56 10.73 10.33 1.29
CA ALA A 56 10.44 10.99 2.56
C ALA A 56 10.14 12.51 2.44
N LYS A 57 9.68 12.94 1.26
CA LYS A 57 9.28 14.31 0.96
C LYS A 57 7.98 14.30 0.17
N ASN A 58 7.30 15.42 0.15
CA ASN A 58 6.04 15.60 -0.55
C ASN A 58 5.03 14.54 -0.11
N PHE A 59 4.27 14.87 0.92
CA PHE A 59 3.31 13.98 1.57
C PHE A 59 2.25 13.51 0.57
N ASN A 60 1.96 12.20 0.57
CA ASN A 60 0.90 11.63 -0.25
C ASN A 60 -0.22 11.07 0.61
N GLN A 61 0.08 10.20 1.59
CA GLN A 61 -0.99 9.56 2.35
C GLN A 61 -0.54 9.06 3.72
N LEU A 62 -1.35 9.34 4.74
CA LEU A 62 -1.34 8.64 6.03
C LEU A 62 -2.48 7.63 6.04
N LEU A 63 -2.19 6.38 6.41
CA LEU A 63 -3.18 5.34 6.56
C LEU A 63 -2.99 4.65 7.91
N LEU A 64 -4.04 4.65 8.72
CA LEU A 64 -4.11 3.96 9.99
C LEU A 64 -5.23 2.94 9.94
N ARG A 65 -4.97 1.69 10.38
CA ARG A 65 -5.98 0.63 10.46
C ARG A 65 -5.86 -0.15 11.75
N ALA A 66 -7.01 -0.51 12.28
CA ALA A 66 -7.13 -1.48 13.36
C ALA A 66 -8.25 -2.48 13.04
N GLY A 67 -8.11 -3.71 13.53
CA GLY A 67 -9.12 -4.74 13.30
C GLY A 67 -8.99 -5.91 14.25
N LEU A 68 -10.04 -6.69 14.34
CA LEU A 68 -10.08 -7.94 15.09
C LEU A 68 -9.93 -9.10 14.11
N ASN A 69 -8.91 -9.92 14.32
CA ASN A 69 -8.74 -11.18 13.60
C ASN A 69 -9.41 -12.32 14.39
N TYR A 70 -10.18 -13.14 13.69
CA TYR A 70 -10.66 -14.45 14.16
C TYR A 70 -9.93 -15.55 13.41
N HIS A 71 -9.14 -16.36 14.13
CA HIS A 71 -8.40 -17.49 13.56
C HIS A 71 -9.28 -18.74 13.51
N ILE A 72 -9.61 -19.15 12.31
CA ILE A 72 -10.37 -20.39 12.04
C ILE A 72 -9.46 -21.58 12.35
N ASP A 73 -8.24 -21.55 11.80
CA ASP A 73 -7.15 -22.49 12.07
C ASP A 73 -5.78 -21.81 11.94
N ALA A 74 -4.71 -22.59 11.81
CA ALA A 74 -3.34 -22.06 11.68
C ALA A 74 -3.10 -21.36 10.31
N ASN A 75 -3.88 -21.70 9.30
CA ASN A 75 -3.69 -21.24 7.92
C ASN A 75 -4.79 -20.32 7.43
N ALA A 76 -5.93 -20.25 8.13
CA ALA A 76 -7.07 -19.45 7.72
C ALA A 76 -7.56 -18.55 8.86
N TRP A 77 -7.77 -17.28 8.54
CA TRP A 77 -8.38 -16.31 9.46
C TRP A 77 -9.13 -15.22 8.71
N THR A 78 -10.06 -14.61 9.41
CA THR A 78 -10.79 -13.44 8.93
C THR A 78 -10.49 -12.22 9.79
N THR A 79 -10.59 -11.03 9.22
CA THR A 79 -10.40 -9.75 9.90
C THR A 79 -11.58 -8.86 9.61
N PHE A 80 -12.15 -8.26 10.64
CA PHE A 80 -13.06 -7.13 10.53
C PHE A 80 -12.39 -5.91 11.14
N GLY A 81 -12.41 -4.78 10.44
CA GLY A 81 -11.66 -3.63 10.91
C GLY A 81 -12.09 -2.30 10.33
N TYR A 82 -11.46 -1.27 10.86
CA TYR A 82 -11.67 0.12 10.49
C TYR A 82 -10.35 0.77 10.11
N GLY A 83 -10.41 1.68 9.13
CA GLY A 83 -9.29 2.48 8.66
C GLY A 83 -9.63 3.96 8.63
N TYR A 84 -8.66 4.78 9.02
CA TYR A 84 -8.65 6.22 8.86
C TYR A 84 -7.53 6.59 7.91
N ILE A 85 -7.86 7.28 6.84
CA ILE A 85 -6.92 7.61 5.78
C ILE A 85 -7.01 9.10 5.48
N VAL A 86 -5.87 9.78 5.42
CA VAL A 86 -5.72 11.17 4.95
C VAL A 86 -4.89 11.12 3.69
N THR A 87 -5.37 11.71 2.61
CA THR A 87 -4.69 11.69 1.32
C THR A 87 -4.57 13.11 0.77
N ASP A 88 -3.34 13.49 0.47
CA ASP A 88 -3.02 14.54 -0.46
C ASP A 88 -3.02 13.93 -1.86
N GLY A 89 -3.96 14.35 -2.69
CA GLY A 89 -4.17 13.80 -4.03
C GLY A 89 -3.29 14.43 -5.09
N SER A 90 -2.61 15.53 -4.77
CA SER A 90 -1.80 16.31 -5.71
C SER A 90 -0.31 16.11 -5.46
N PHE A 91 0.45 16.05 -6.55
CA PHE A 91 1.92 16.09 -6.47
C PHE A 91 2.42 17.52 -6.28
N GLU A 92 1.74 18.50 -6.87
CA GLU A 92 2.06 19.91 -6.72
C GLU A 92 1.44 20.45 -5.43
N GLU A 93 2.21 21.16 -4.63
CA GLU A 93 1.72 21.79 -3.40
C GLU A 93 1.00 23.10 -3.75
N PHE A 94 -0.32 23.15 -3.55
CA PHE A 94 -1.10 24.37 -3.70
C PHE A 94 -1.47 24.94 -2.33
N PRO A 95 -1.34 26.26 -2.11
CA PRO A 95 -1.58 26.89 -0.79
C PRO A 95 -2.99 26.69 -0.22
N GLU A 96 -3.99 26.42 -1.08
CA GLU A 96 -5.38 26.22 -0.70
C GLU A 96 -5.84 24.74 -0.79
N GLU A 97 -4.91 23.83 -1.05
CA GLU A 97 -5.25 22.41 -1.17
C GLU A 97 -5.63 21.79 0.16
N THR A 98 -6.73 21.08 0.18
CA THR A 98 -7.17 20.35 1.36
C THR A 98 -7.08 18.85 1.11
N ASN A 99 -6.49 18.15 2.06
CA ASN A 99 -6.43 16.70 2.06
C ASN A 99 -7.84 16.11 2.08
N SER A 100 -8.06 15.05 1.35
CA SER A 100 -9.25 14.21 1.51
C SER A 100 -9.12 13.30 2.72
N ILE A 101 -10.25 13.06 3.39
CA ILE A 101 -10.35 12.14 4.52
C ILE A 101 -11.18 10.94 4.10
N GLU A 102 -10.73 9.75 4.44
CA GLU A 102 -11.46 8.53 4.18
C GLU A 102 -11.61 7.71 5.45
N HIS A 103 -12.87 7.37 5.77
CA HIS A 103 -13.24 6.37 6.74
C HIS A 103 -13.52 5.07 6.00
N ARG A 104 -12.92 3.96 6.45
CA ARG A 104 -13.02 2.68 5.75
C ARG A 104 -13.39 1.57 6.71
N ILE A 105 -14.46 0.86 6.39
CA ILE A 105 -14.75 -0.43 6.99
C ILE A 105 -14.16 -1.49 6.05
N PHE A 106 -13.50 -2.51 6.61
CA PHE A 106 -12.96 -3.58 5.78
C PHE A 106 -13.16 -4.95 6.42
N GLU A 107 -13.44 -5.91 5.56
CA GLU A 107 -13.41 -7.32 5.85
C GLU A 107 -12.29 -7.98 5.03
N ARG A 108 -11.52 -8.87 5.67
CA ARG A 108 -10.46 -9.63 5.01
C ARG A 108 -10.61 -11.10 5.33
N PHE A 109 -10.33 -11.91 4.34
CA PHE A 109 -10.12 -13.35 4.52
C PHE A 109 -8.73 -13.71 4.05
N PHE A 110 -8.01 -14.46 4.87
CA PHE A 110 -6.67 -14.92 4.57
C PHE A 110 -6.63 -16.44 4.54
N LEU A 111 -5.91 -16.95 3.56
CA LEU A 111 -5.62 -18.36 3.42
C LEU A 111 -4.13 -18.54 3.13
N LYS A 112 -3.46 -19.39 3.92
CA LYS A 112 -2.06 -19.76 3.69
C LYS A 112 -1.96 -21.20 3.21
N ASN A 113 -1.04 -21.41 2.30
CA ASN A 113 -0.61 -22.73 1.88
C ASN A 113 0.89 -22.75 1.59
N LYS A 114 1.47 -23.92 1.62
CA LYS A 114 2.88 -24.13 1.28
C LYS A 114 2.96 -25.09 0.11
N VAL A 115 3.78 -24.75 -0.89
CA VAL A 115 4.12 -25.61 -2.02
C VAL A 115 5.65 -25.66 -2.10
N TRP A 116 6.20 -26.83 -1.87
CA TRP A 116 7.66 -27.04 -1.68
C TRP A 116 8.20 -26.11 -0.58
N GLU A 117 9.17 -25.29 -0.90
CA GLU A 117 9.78 -24.31 0.03
C GLU A 117 9.03 -22.96 0.04
N PHE A 118 8.09 -22.74 -0.88
CA PHE A 118 7.40 -21.46 -1.05
C PHE A 118 6.18 -21.38 -0.15
N ASN A 119 6.06 -20.29 0.62
CA ASN A 119 4.88 -20.00 1.41
C ASN A 119 3.99 -19.00 0.64
N PHE A 120 2.76 -19.38 0.41
CA PHE A 120 1.75 -18.54 -0.24
C PHE A 120 0.75 -18.02 0.76
N GLU A 121 0.34 -16.76 0.59
CA GLU A 121 -0.76 -16.13 1.31
C GLU A 121 -1.71 -15.49 0.32
N HIS A 122 -2.96 -15.92 0.37
CA HIS A 122 -4.08 -15.34 -0.35
C HIS A 122 -4.81 -14.38 0.58
N ARG A 123 -5.05 -13.15 0.15
CA ARG A 123 -5.83 -12.17 0.89
C ARG A 123 -6.96 -11.64 0.03
N TYR A 124 -8.17 -11.92 0.43
CA TYR A 124 -9.38 -11.34 -0.13
C TYR A 124 -9.81 -10.19 0.77
N THR A 125 -10.16 -9.05 0.21
CA THR A 125 -10.58 -7.87 0.98
C THR A 125 -11.80 -7.26 0.33
N LEU A 126 -12.81 -6.95 1.14
CA LEU A 126 -13.92 -6.09 0.80
C LEU A 126 -13.79 -4.81 1.59
N GLU A 127 -13.98 -3.66 0.95
CA GLU A 127 -13.83 -2.35 1.56
C GLU A 127 -15.06 -1.49 1.24
N GLN A 128 -15.65 -0.90 2.29
CA GLN A 128 -16.63 0.18 2.20
C GLN A 128 -15.89 1.46 2.57
N ARG A 129 -15.80 2.36 1.61
CA ARG A 129 -14.99 3.58 1.68
C ARG A 129 -15.91 4.78 1.73
N PHE A 130 -15.84 5.54 2.81
CA PHE A 130 -16.57 6.80 2.99
C PHE A 130 -15.55 7.92 2.82
N LEU A 131 -15.59 8.57 1.66
CA LEU A 131 -14.65 9.61 1.29
C LEU A 131 -15.26 10.98 1.56
N ASP A 132 -14.49 11.82 2.21
CA ASP A 132 -14.83 13.21 2.47
C ASP A 132 -13.82 14.10 1.74
N PHE A 133 -14.30 14.78 0.72
CA PHE A 133 -13.60 15.81 -0.01
C PHE A 133 -14.08 17.18 0.49
N ARG A 134 -13.35 18.24 0.20
CA ARG A 134 -13.69 19.59 0.63
C ARG A 134 -15.14 20.01 0.26
N ASP A 135 -15.61 19.60 -0.90
CA ASP A 135 -16.85 20.03 -1.55
C ASP A 135 -17.91 18.93 -1.67
N ARG A 136 -17.55 17.67 -1.39
CA ARG A 136 -18.45 16.52 -1.53
C ARG A 136 -18.03 15.34 -0.67
N THR A 137 -19.00 14.49 -0.39
CA THR A 137 -18.78 13.16 0.17
C THR A 137 -19.11 12.09 -0.88
N ASP A 138 -18.45 10.95 -0.82
CA ASP A 138 -18.67 9.83 -1.71
C ASP A 138 -18.58 8.50 -0.96
N VAL A 139 -19.35 7.50 -1.40
CA VAL A 139 -19.32 6.15 -0.84
C VAL A 139 -18.96 5.17 -1.93
N GLN A 140 -17.85 4.48 -1.76
CA GLN A 140 -17.32 3.55 -2.73
C GLN A 140 -17.14 2.17 -2.11
N HIS A 141 -17.38 1.14 -2.92
CA HIS A 141 -17.13 -0.25 -2.57
C HIS A 141 -16.03 -0.82 -3.46
N ARG A 142 -15.11 -1.58 -2.85
CA ARG A 142 -13.98 -2.13 -3.57
C ARG A 142 -13.64 -3.52 -3.10
N MET A 143 -13.39 -4.41 -4.03
CA MET A 143 -12.80 -5.72 -3.79
C MET A 143 -11.31 -5.69 -4.09
N ARG A 144 -10.55 -6.50 -3.35
CA ARG A 144 -9.11 -6.67 -3.60
C ARG A 144 -8.75 -8.14 -3.43
N TYR A 145 -7.87 -8.60 -4.29
CA TYR A 145 -7.22 -9.88 -4.12
C TYR A 145 -5.71 -9.70 -4.17
N ARG A 146 -5.00 -10.24 -3.18
CA ARG A 146 -3.53 -10.28 -3.15
C ARG A 146 -3.06 -11.72 -3.05
N LEU A 147 -2.20 -12.10 -3.97
CA LEU A 147 -1.38 -13.31 -3.87
C LEU A 147 0.03 -12.90 -3.47
N GLN A 148 0.48 -13.37 -2.32
CA GLN A 148 1.84 -13.15 -1.82
C GLN A 148 2.59 -14.47 -1.77
N MET A 149 3.85 -14.45 -2.21
CA MET A 149 4.79 -15.56 -2.12
C MET A 149 6.00 -15.14 -1.28
N THR A 150 6.32 -15.94 -0.27
CA THR A 150 7.54 -15.77 0.53
C THR A 150 8.48 -16.94 0.28
N VAL A 151 9.71 -16.63 -0.12
CA VAL A 151 10.78 -17.59 -0.41
C VAL A 151 11.82 -17.49 0.69
N PRO A 152 11.92 -18.46 1.62
CA PRO A 152 12.98 -18.47 2.61
C PRO A 152 14.32 -18.74 1.92
N LEU A 153 15.32 -17.89 2.15
CA LEU A 153 16.69 -18.08 1.66
C LEU A 153 17.55 -18.72 2.76
N THR A 154 17.38 -18.25 3.98
CA THR A 154 18.02 -18.77 5.20
C THR A 154 17.03 -18.63 6.36
N ASN A 155 17.45 -18.95 7.59
CA ASN A 155 16.65 -18.66 8.78
C ASN A 155 16.46 -17.15 9.02
N THR A 156 17.37 -16.33 8.51
CA THR A 156 17.40 -14.88 8.69
C THR A 156 16.84 -14.12 7.48
N PHE A 157 17.15 -14.55 6.27
CA PHE A 157 16.79 -13.82 5.04
C PHE A 157 15.69 -14.52 4.25
N PHE A 158 14.80 -13.73 3.67
CA PHE A 158 13.77 -14.22 2.76
C PHE A 158 13.48 -13.20 1.65
N LEU A 159 12.93 -13.68 0.54
CA LEU A 159 12.34 -12.84 -0.49
C LEU A 159 10.83 -12.84 -0.32
N ASN A 160 10.22 -11.69 -0.62
CA ASN A 160 8.77 -11.53 -0.61
C ASN A 160 8.31 -10.89 -1.92
N PHE A 161 7.34 -11.53 -2.55
CA PHE A 161 6.71 -11.04 -3.78
C PHE A 161 5.20 -10.99 -3.59
N TYR A 162 4.55 -10.00 -4.14
CA TYR A 162 3.08 -10.07 -4.27
C TYR A 162 2.57 -9.36 -5.51
N ASP A 163 1.42 -9.85 -5.97
CA ASP A 163 0.53 -9.19 -6.91
C ASP A 163 -0.79 -8.90 -6.19
N GLU A 164 -1.28 -7.67 -6.29
CA GLU A 164 -2.55 -7.26 -5.70
C GLU A 164 -3.38 -6.47 -6.71
N ILE A 165 -4.55 -7.03 -7.08
CA ILE A 165 -5.52 -6.38 -7.93
C ILE A 165 -6.62 -5.72 -7.09
N PHE A 166 -7.08 -4.56 -7.55
CA PHE A 166 -8.16 -3.77 -6.95
C PHE A 166 -9.28 -3.61 -7.97
N ILE A 167 -10.48 -4.00 -7.56
CA ILE A 167 -11.68 -3.97 -8.39
C ILE A 167 -12.70 -3.06 -7.70
N ASN A 168 -13.06 -1.97 -8.34
CA ASN A 168 -14.15 -1.11 -7.89
C ASN A 168 -15.48 -1.78 -8.23
N LEU A 169 -16.47 -1.63 -7.35
CA LEU A 169 -17.81 -2.21 -7.55
C LEU A 169 -18.80 -1.18 -8.14
N GLN A 170 -18.31 -0.01 -8.53
CA GLN A 170 -19.02 1.03 -9.25
C GLN A 170 -18.38 1.21 -10.65
N GLU A 171 -18.58 2.38 -11.26
CA GLU A 171 -17.94 2.74 -12.52
C GLU A 171 -16.40 2.60 -12.42
N ASP A 172 -15.74 2.40 -13.56
CA ASP A 172 -14.30 2.14 -13.64
C ASP A 172 -13.87 0.90 -12.83
N ILE A 173 -14.34 -0.27 -13.27
CA ILE A 173 -14.14 -1.56 -12.59
C ILE A 173 -12.68 -1.82 -12.21
N PHE A 174 -11.72 -1.52 -13.11
CA PHE A 174 -10.31 -1.63 -12.78
C PHE A 174 -9.85 -0.45 -11.93
N GLY A 175 -9.52 -0.69 -10.66
CA GLY A 175 -9.01 0.35 -9.79
C GLY A 175 -7.50 0.55 -9.94
N GLN A 176 -6.73 -0.50 -9.66
CA GLN A 176 -5.26 -0.52 -9.81
C GLN A 176 -4.73 -1.96 -9.66
N ASN A 177 -3.47 -2.13 -10.05
CA ASN A 177 -2.70 -3.34 -9.77
C ASN A 177 -1.36 -2.96 -9.11
N ARG A 178 -0.89 -3.78 -8.16
CA ARG A 178 0.36 -3.62 -7.46
C ARG A 178 1.22 -4.85 -7.58
N LEU A 179 2.41 -4.67 -8.14
CA LEU A 179 3.47 -5.66 -8.17
C LEU A 179 4.55 -5.27 -7.17
N TYR A 180 4.99 -6.21 -6.33
CA TYR A 180 5.95 -5.97 -5.28
C TYR A 180 7.01 -7.06 -5.22
N ALA A 181 8.26 -6.64 -4.96
CA ALA A 181 9.37 -7.52 -4.68
C ALA A 181 10.23 -6.92 -3.56
N ALA A 182 10.64 -7.74 -2.58
CA ALA A 182 11.44 -7.29 -1.45
C ALA A 182 12.41 -8.33 -0.94
N LEU A 183 13.52 -7.84 -0.35
CA LEU A 183 14.35 -8.58 0.57
C LEU A 183 13.84 -8.35 1.99
N GLY A 184 13.66 -9.43 2.75
CA GLY A 184 13.26 -9.40 4.14
C GLY A 184 14.31 -9.99 5.07
N ILE A 185 14.34 -9.48 6.30
CA ILE A 185 15.21 -9.94 7.38
C ILE A 185 14.36 -10.27 8.60
N ASN A 186 14.43 -11.51 9.11
CA ASN A 186 13.88 -11.90 10.39
C ASN A 186 14.85 -11.44 11.51
N VAL A 187 14.49 -10.37 12.20
CA VAL A 187 15.28 -9.83 13.33
C VAL A 187 15.06 -10.68 14.58
N THR A 188 13.81 -11.10 14.80
CA THR A 188 13.41 -12.08 15.81
C THR A 188 12.30 -12.97 15.23
N GLU A 189 11.83 -13.95 15.99
CA GLU A 189 10.68 -14.79 15.61
C GLU A 189 9.40 -13.97 15.36
N ASN A 190 9.28 -12.80 15.99
CA ASN A 190 8.08 -11.96 15.94
C ASN A 190 8.29 -10.64 15.19
N LEU A 191 9.51 -10.32 14.79
CA LEU A 191 9.87 -9.05 14.14
C LEU A 191 10.62 -9.31 12.85
N ASN A 192 10.12 -8.80 11.74
CA ASN A 192 10.86 -8.73 10.49
C ASN A 192 10.85 -7.32 9.89
N LEU A 193 11.87 -7.05 9.10
CA LEU A 193 12.04 -5.83 8.31
C LEU A 193 12.08 -6.22 6.84
N GLN A 194 11.50 -5.40 5.98
CA GLN A 194 11.52 -5.58 4.53
C GLN A 194 11.89 -4.28 3.84
N LEU A 195 12.75 -4.38 2.84
CA LEU A 195 13.03 -3.32 1.89
C LEU A 195 12.68 -3.83 0.50
N GLY A 196 11.78 -3.13 -0.18
CA GLY A 196 11.25 -3.59 -1.44
C GLY A 196 10.91 -2.46 -2.40
N TYR A 197 10.65 -2.88 -3.63
CA TYR A 197 10.18 -2.05 -4.71
C TYR A 197 8.75 -2.45 -5.06
N LEU A 198 7.90 -1.44 -5.24
CA LEU A 198 6.51 -1.58 -5.63
C LEU A 198 6.24 -0.80 -6.90
N LYS A 199 5.71 -1.48 -7.92
CA LYS A 199 5.11 -0.87 -9.09
C LYS A 199 3.60 -0.80 -8.91
N ASN A 200 3.04 0.41 -8.94
CA ASN A 200 1.60 0.63 -8.81
C ASN A 200 1.03 1.12 -10.14
N HIS A 201 0.17 0.32 -10.75
CA HIS A 201 -0.45 0.59 -12.05
C HIS A 201 -1.91 1.00 -11.84
N PHE A 202 -2.30 2.12 -12.42
CA PHE A 202 -3.67 2.58 -12.64
C PHE A 202 -4.00 2.51 -14.13
N SER A 203 -5.22 2.84 -14.53
CA SER A 203 -5.60 2.82 -15.96
C SER A 203 -4.77 3.77 -16.79
N GLU A 204 -4.45 4.97 -16.28
CA GLU A 204 -3.79 6.04 -17.01
C GLU A 204 -2.44 6.45 -16.42
N ALA A 205 -2.07 5.88 -15.26
CA ALA A 205 -0.89 6.30 -14.50
C ALA A 205 -0.16 5.10 -13.89
N HIS A 206 1.15 5.25 -13.68
CA HIS A 206 1.94 4.24 -12.95
C HIS A 206 2.99 4.92 -12.08
N TYR A 207 3.18 4.36 -10.90
CA TYR A 207 4.07 4.93 -9.88
C TYR A 207 5.06 3.90 -9.39
N ASP A 208 6.30 4.33 -9.25
CA ASP A 208 7.39 3.57 -8.67
C ASP A 208 7.59 3.97 -7.21
N ARG A 209 7.64 2.97 -6.31
CA ARG A 209 7.69 3.21 -4.86
C ARG A 209 8.74 2.32 -4.19
N LEU A 210 9.60 2.94 -3.42
CA LEU A 210 10.43 2.24 -2.43
C LEU A 210 9.56 1.96 -1.20
N GLN A 211 9.50 0.70 -0.76
CA GLN A 211 8.72 0.32 0.41
C GLN A 211 9.63 -0.18 1.52
N VAL A 212 9.56 0.46 2.68
CA VAL A 212 10.18 -0.01 3.92
C VAL A 212 9.07 -0.49 4.83
N ALA A 213 9.10 -1.75 5.23
CA ALA A 213 8.07 -2.34 6.07
C ALA A 213 8.65 -3.00 7.32
N VAL A 214 7.98 -2.76 8.44
CA VAL A 214 8.21 -3.41 9.72
C VAL A 214 7.00 -4.28 10.01
N THR A 215 7.20 -5.57 10.29
CA THR A 215 6.13 -6.46 10.75
C THR A 215 6.47 -6.95 12.15
N TYR A 216 5.54 -6.72 13.11
CA TYR A 216 5.71 -7.15 14.49
C TYR A 216 4.47 -7.89 14.99
N ASN A 217 4.64 -9.16 15.34
CA ASN A 217 3.57 -10.09 15.70
C ASN A 217 3.76 -10.69 17.12
N PRO A 218 3.60 -9.88 18.18
CA PRO A 218 3.82 -10.35 19.55
C PRO A 218 2.72 -11.30 20.01
N ASP A 219 3.11 -12.27 20.85
CA ASP A 219 2.16 -13.09 21.61
C ASP A 219 1.90 -12.48 22.99
N LEU A 220 0.75 -11.83 23.13
CA LEU A 220 0.34 -11.14 24.35
C LEU A 220 -0.48 -12.05 25.31
N ARG A 221 -0.73 -13.32 24.97
CA ARG A 221 -1.56 -14.22 25.79
C ARG A 221 -1.01 -14.42 27.19
N GLY A 222 0.33 -14.50 27.33
CA GLY A 222 0.99 -14.65 28.62
C GLY A 222 0.93 -13.39 29.50
N VAL A 223 0.95 -12.22 28.88
CA VAL A 223 0.90 -10.92 29.57
C VAL A 223 -0.49 -10.65 30.15
N LEU A 224 -1.53 -10.99 29.38
CA LEU A 224 -2.94 -10.77 29.78
C LEU A 224 -3.39 -11.73 30.88
N LYS A 225 -2.80 -12.93 31.00
CA LYS A 225 -3.11 -13.89 32.05
C LYS A 225 -2.49 -13.52 33.42
N LYS A 226 -1.38 -12.77 33.45
CA LYS A 226 -0.71 -12.36 34.69
C LYS A 226 -1.40 -11.19 35.41
N LYS A 227 -2.41 -10.55 34.81
CA LYS A 227 -3.15 -9.43 35.44
C LYS A 227 -4.48 -9.84 36.07
N LYS A 228 -4.75 -11.15 36.23
CA LYS A 228 -5.83 -11.74 37.04
C LYS A 228 -5.23 -12.42 38.22
#